data_014d2f5fc25a067850e89ce3a1f6678d
#
_entry.id   014d2f5fc25a067850e89ce3a1f6678d
#
_cell.length_a   1.000
_cell.length_b   1.000
_cell.length_c   1.000
_cell.angle_alpha   90.00
_cell.angle_beta   90.00
_cell.angle_gamma   90.00
#
_symmetry.space_group_name_H-M   'P 1'
#
loop_
_entity.id
_entity.type
_entity.pdbx_description
1 polymer ?
#
loop_
_entity_poly.entity_id
_entity_poly.type
_entity_poly.pdbx_seq_one_letter_code
_entity_poly.pdbx_strand_id
1 'polypeptide(L)'
;MPIIDDFKIEDWLPMPPDMGPPLPRYLGIYWPFFPPPGAEFKVSGPVISPTEVQVGYPVTISCLVTNIGAEAGTYTVRLGGDFVSEQSVTLQPGESKTVSFEVTPATAKTYSVSVDGLSGTFRATTVPVVDIKVENLIITPSEVYVGGKVTISVTAKNYGNAAGTKTITCTVS
;
A
#
# COMPACT_ATOMS: atom_id res chain seq x y z
N MET A 1 21.96 3.08 -61.75
CA MET A 1 20.59 3.34 -61.31
C MET A 1 19.72 2.28 -61.90
N PRO A 2 19.33 1.24 -61.18
CA PRO A 2 18.47 0.18 -61.74
C PRO A 2 17.04 0.70 -61.79
N ILE A 3 16.49 0.61 -62.97
CA ILE A 3 15.10 0.91 -63.32
C ILE A 3 14.25 -0.19 -62.69
N ILE A 4 13.30 0.22 -61.87
CA ILE A 4 12.29 -0.68 -61.29
C ILE A 4 11.19 -0.88 -62.35
N ASP A 5 11.47 -1.74 -63.35
CA ASP A 5 10.45 -2.34 -64.21
C ASP A 5 10.09 -3.71 -63.63
N ASP A 6 8.94 -3.81 -63.11
CA ASP A 6 8.03 -4.95 -63.03
C ASP A 6 7.19 -4.90 -61.76
N PHE A 7 6.30 -3.91 -61.70
CA PHE A 7 5.20 -3.98 -60.80
C PHE A 7 4.06 -4.77 -61.46
N LYS A 8 3.99 -6.08 -61.19
CA LYS A 8 2.89 -6.93 -61.69
C LYS A 8 1.77 -6.93 -60.67
N ILE A 9 0.55 -6.61 -61.17
CA ILE A 9 -0.71 -6.70 -60.40
C ILE A 9 -0.97 -8.12 -59.85
N GLU A 10 -0.24 -9.09 -60.29
CA GLU A 10 -0.38 -10.54 -59.98
C GLU A 10 0.22 -10.91 -58.61
N ASP A 11 0.98 -10.03 -57.96
CA ASP A 11 1.55 -10.26 -56.63
C ASP A 11 0.57 -9.97 -55.46
N TRP A 12 -0.70 -9.79 -55.78
CA TRP A 12 -1.75 -9.60 -54.82
C TRP A 12 -2.27 -10.99 -54.35
N LEU A 13 -1.87 -11.42 -53.18
CA LEU A 13 -2.47 -12.55 -52.51
C LEU A 13 -3.96 -12.24 -52.24
N PRO A 14 -4.90 -13.14 -52.57
CA PRO A 14 -6.29 -12.94 -52.24
C PRO A 14 -6.45 -12.86 -50.72
N MET A 15 -6.92 -11.71 -50.25
CA MET A 15 -7.24 -11.52 -48.84
C MET A 15 -8.57 -12.25 -48.52
N PRO A 16 -8.72 -12.78 -47.30
CA PRO A 16 -10.00 -13.29 -46.85
C PRO A 16 -11.04 -12.16 -46.86
N PRO A 17 -12.32 -12.47 -47.13
CA PRO A 17 -13.35 -11.48 -47.46
C PRO A 17 -13.75 -10.54 -46.33
N ASP A 18 -13.20 -10.71 -45.16
CA ASP A 18 -13.48 -9.94 -43.91
C ASP A 18 -12.38 -8.93 -43.51
N MET A 19 -11.32 -8.78 -44.31
CA MET A 19 -10.17 -7.90 -43.95
C MET A 19 -10.14 -6.55 -44.66
N GLY A 20 -11.20 -6.09 -45.31
CA GLY A 20 -11.18 -4.78 -45.99
C GLY A 20 -10.25 -4.72 -47.22
N PRO A 21 -10.13 -3.58 -47.94
CA PRO A 21 -9.29 -3.45 -49.11
C PRO A 21 -7.79 -3.65 -48.77
N PRO A 22 -7.02 -4.37 -49.61
CA PRO A 22 -5.61 -4.61 -49.42
C PRO A 22 -4.83 -3.30 -49.38
N LEU A 23 -4.06 -3.09 -48.32
CA LEU A 23 -3.17 -1.97 -48.21
C LEU A 23 -1.97 -2.18 -49.16
N PRO A 24 -1.52 -1.17 -49.92
CA PRO A 24 -0.39 -1.30 -50.83
C PRO A 24 0.88 -1.66 -50.02
N ARG A 25 1.59 -2.70 -50.44
CA ARG A 25 2.91 -3.04 -49.91
C ARG A 25 3.91 -1.99 -50.33
N TYR A 26 3.93 -0.87 -49.65
CA TYR A 26 4.95 0.15 -49.86
C TYR A 26 6.20 -0.23 -49.04
N LEU A 27 7.26 -0.62 -49.79
CA LEU A 27 8.67 -0.55 -49.35
C LEU A 27 8.99 -1.17 -47.98
N GLY A 28 8.83 -2.46 -47.75
CA GLY A 28 9.59 -3.16 -46.70
C GLY A 28 9.66 -2.49 -45.31
N ILE A 29 8.90 -1.42 -45.12
CA ILE A 29 8.74 -0.77 -43.83
C ILE A 29 7.63 -1.52 -43.10
N TYR A 30 8.05 -2.55 -42.38
CA TYR A 30 7.25 -3.08 -41.30
C TYR A 30 6.94 -1.90 -40.38
N TRP A 31 5.66 -1.51 -40.32
CA TRP A 31 5.17 -0.56 -39.33
C TRP A 31 4.92 -1.36 -38.03
N PRO A 32 5.87 -1.38 -37.06
CA PRO A 32 5.76 -2.23 -35.89
C PRO A 32 4.87 -1.63 -34.78
N PHE A 33 4.09 -0.59 -35.11
CA PHE A 33 3.32 0.16 -34.11
C PHE A 33 1.83 0.26 -34.42
N PHE A 34 1.19 -0.88 -34.74
CA PHE A 34 -0.20 -0.98 -34.33
C PHE A 34 -0.18 -1.60 -32.93
N PRO A 35 -0.68 -0.90 -31.92
CA PRO A 35 -0.94 -1.56 -30.64
C PRO A 35 -1.85 -2.76 -30.96
N PRO A 36 -1.66 -3.91 -30.31
CA PRO A 36 -2.53 -5.05 -30.51
C PRO A 36 -3.97 -4.59 -30.28
N PRO A 37 -4.93 -5.01 -31.14
CA PRO A 37 -6.33 -4.71 -30.88
C PRO A 37 -6.69 -5.34 -29.55
N GLY A 38 -7.11 -4.50 -28.60
CA GLY A 38 -7.50 -4.94 -27.27
C GLY A 38 -7.17 -3.90 -26.19
N ALA A 39 -7.69 -4.14 -25.00
CA ALA A 39 -7.33 -3.39 -23.81
C ALA A 39 -6.01 -3.92 -23.25
N GLU A 40 -5.07 -3.04 -22.96
CA GLU A 40 -3.80 -3.34 -22.33
C GLU A 40 -3.61 -2.41 -21.12
N PHE A 41 -3.24 -2.97 -19.96
CA PHE A 41 -3.17 -2.20 -18.73
C PHE A 41 -1.75 -2.14 -18.18
N LYS A 42 -1.38 -0.95 -17.72
CA LYS A 42 -0.15 -0.69 -17.00
C LYS A 42 -0.49 -0.23 -15.59
N VAL A 43 0.08 -0.91 -14.60
CA VAL A 43 -0.05 -0.55 -13.17
C VAL A 43 1.24 0.09 -12.71
N SER A 44 1.16 1.26 -12.05
CA SER A 44 2.30 1.90 -11.40
C SER A 44 2.55 1.30 -10.02
N GLY A 45 3.75 1.52 -9.47
CA GLY A 45 4.11 1.04 -8.14
C GLY A 45 3.18 1.55 -7.03
N PRO A 46 2.99 0.77 -5.96
CA PRO A 46 2.12 1.15 -4.87
C PRO A 46 2.66 2.37 -4.12
N VAL A 47 1.75 3.30 -3.82
CA VAL A 47 1.98 4.40 -2.86
C VAL A 47 1.31 4.00 -1.56
N ILE A 48 2.08 3.95 -0.47
CA ILE A 48 1.61 3.55 0.86
C ILE A 48 1.63 4.77 1.78
N SER A 49 0.51 5.09 2.39
CA SER A 49 0.39 6.24 3.28
C SER A 49 -0.59 5.97 4.43
N PRO A 50 -0.15 6.20 5.68
CA PRO A 50 1.21 6.46 6.13
C PRO A 50 2.11 5.22 6.05
N THR A 51 3.44 5.41 6.02
CA THR A 51 4.42 4.31 6.05
C THR A 51 4.69 3.78 7.46
N GLU A 52 4.28 4.55 8.48
CA GLU A 52 4.28 4.14 9.89
C GLU A 52 2.95 4.50 10.53
N VAL A 53 2.35 3.57 11.26
CA VAL A 53 1.01 3.71 11.85
C VAL A 53 0.95 2.98 13.20
N GLN A 54 0.04 3.38 14.08
CA GLN A 54 -0.26 2.61 15.27
C GLN A 54 -1.23 1.45 14.94
N VAL A 55 -1.11 0.34 15.65
CA VAL A 55 -2.04 -0.78 15.55
C VAL A 55 -3.49 -0.28 15.72
N GLY A 56 -4.38 -0.73 14.85
CA GLY A 56 -5.80 -0.33 14.82
C GLY A 56 -6.12 0.91 13.98
N TYR A 57 -5.13 1.59 13.41
CA TYR A 57 -5.34 2.71 12.50
C TYR A 57 -5.16 2.30 11.03
N PRO A 58 -5.91 2.93 10.10
CA PRO A 58 -5.88 2.54 8.70
C PRO A 58 -4.62 3.02 7.97
N VAL A 59 -4.20 2.24 6.98
CA VAL A 59 -3.18 2.56 5.98
C VAL A 59 -3.81 2.46 4.61
N THR A 60 -3.60 3.47 3.78
CA THR A 60 -4.04 3.49 2.38
C THR A 60 -2.92 3.03 1.47
N ILE A 61 -3.22 2.04 0.63
CA ILE A 61 -2.33 1.53 -0.41
C ILE A 61 -2.98 1.86 -1.75
N SER A 62 -2.35 2.68 -2.57
CA SER A 62 -2.90 3.11 -3.84
C SER A 62 -1.94 2.88 -5.00
N CYS A 63 -2.48 2.64 -6.18
CA CYS A 63 -1.74 2.54 -7.44
C CYS A 63 -2.50 3.25 -8.56
N LEU A 64 -1.79 3.64 -9.61
CA LEU A 64 -2.40 4.19 -10.82
C LEU A 64 -2.47 3.09 -11.86
N VAL A 65 -3.67 2.84 -12.40
CA VAL A 65 -3.92 1.94 -13.52
C VAL A 65 -4.18 2.77 -14.75
N THR A 66 -3.48 2.48 -15.84
CA THR A 66 -3.62 3.15 -17.14
C THR A 66 -3.94 2.12 -18.20
N ASN A 67 -4.98 2.34 -18.99
CA ASN A 67 -5.23 1.56 -20.19
C ASN A 67 -4.37 2.12 -21.35
N ILE A 68 -3.34 1.39 -21.73
CA ILE A 68 -2.42 1.73 -22.84
C ILE A 68 -2.81 1.06 -24.14
N GLY A 69 -3.89 0.25 -24.13
CA GLY A 69 -4.46 -0.41 -25.31
C GLY A 69 -5.36 0.50 -26.14
N ALA A 70 -5.85 -0.03 -27.24
CA ALA A 70 -6.68 0.69 -28.20
C ALA A 70 -8.20 0.55 -27.93
N GLU A 71 -8.60 -0.34 -27.03
CA GLU A 71 -9.99 -0.60 -26.68
C GLU A 71 -10.26 -0.39 -25.20
N ALA A 72 -11.52 -0.10 -24.87
CA ALA A 72 -11.98 -0.06 -23.48
C ALA A 72 -11.93 -1.47 -22.86
N GLY A 73 -11.57 -1.54 -21.60
CA GLY A 73 -11.52 -2.82 -20.90
C GLY A 73 -11.63 -2.69 -19.39
N THR A 74 -11.85 -3.83 -18.75
CA THR A 74 -11.92 -3.93 -17.29
C THR A 74 -10.69 -4.68 -16.78
N TYR A 75 -10.03 -4.09 -15.79
CA TYR A 75 -8.87 -4.65 -15.13
C TYR A 75 -9.15 -4.87 -13.64
N THR A 76 -8.72 -6.00 -13.10
CA THR A 76 -8.84 -6.32 -11.68
C THR A 76 -7.47 -6.20 -11.03
N VAL A 77 -7.31 -5.14 -10.23
CA VAL A 77 -6.12 -4.92 -9.40
C VAL A 77 -6.17 -5.82 -8.19
N ARG A 78 -5.06 -6.51 -7.90
CA ARG A 78 -4.95 -7.44 -6.78
C ARG A 78 -3.93 -6.93 -5.76
N LEU A 79 -4.41 -6.74 -4.54
CA LEU A 79 -3.57 -6.55 -3.37
C LEU A 79 -3.21 -7.93 -2.81
N GLY A 80 -1.93 -8.18 -2.58
CA GLY A 80 -1.39 -9.41 -1.99
C GLY A 80 -0.40 -9.13 -0.87
N GLY A 81 0.17 -10.19 -0.29
CA GLY A 81 1.08 -10.15 0.84
C GLY A 81 0.35 -10.38 2.16
N ASP A 82 0.63 -9.57 3.18
CA ASP A 82 -0.03 -9.67 4.50
C ASP A 82 -1.53 -9.34 4.46
N PHE A 83 -1.99 -8.65 3.41
CA PHE A 83 -3.41 -8.36 3.16
C PHE A 83 -3.77 -8.80 1.75
N VAL A 84 -5.00 -9.28 1.59
CA VAL A 84 -5.53 -9.73 0.29
C VAL A 84 -6.83 -9.02 0.01
N SER A 85 -6.92 -8.37 -1.16
CA SER A 85 -8.13 -7.69 -1.62
C SER A 85 -8.07 -7.53 -3.14
N GLU A 86 -9.22 -7.32 -3.77
CA GLU A 86 -9.32 -7.10 -5.22
C GLU A 86 -10.27 -5.92 -5.51
N GLN A 87 -9.95 -5.13 -6.52
CA GLN A 87 -10.81 -4.09 -7.05
C GLN A 87 -10.75 -4.06 -8.57
N SER A 88 -11.91 -3.98 -9.21
CA SER A 88 -12.01 -3.89 -10.68
C SER A 88 -12.24 -2.45 -11.11
N VAL A 89 -11.60 -2.06 -12.19
CA VAL A 89 -11.73 -0.73 -12.81
C VAL A 89 -11.91 -0.89 -14.31
N THR A 90 -12.89 -0.17 -14.88
CA THR A 90 -13.10 -0.12 -16.34
C THR A 90 -12.54 1.21 -16.85
N LEU A 91 -11.69 1.14 -17.88
CA LEU A 91 -10.97 2.27 -18.44
C LEU A 91 -11.14 2.31 -19.97
N GLN A 92 -11.33 3.51 -20.50
CA GLN A 92 -11.27 3.80 -21.93
C GLN A 92 -9.80 3.81 -22.41
N PRO A 93 -9.52 3.72 -23.72
CA PRO A 93 -8.17 3.89 -24.26
C PRO A 93 -7.52 5.19 -23.78
N GLY A 94 -6.30 5.08 -23.22
CA GLY A 94 -5.53 6.20 -22.67
C GLY A 94 -6.01 6.70 -21.30
N GLU A 95 -7.10 6.19 -20.75
CA GLU A 95 -7.60 6.60 -19.44
C GLU A 95 -6.74 6.01 -18.32
N SER A 96 -6.60 6.81 -17.25
CA SER A 96 -5.91 6.40 -16.01
C SER A 96 -6.82 6.63 -14.81
N LYS A 97 -6.77 5.70 -13.85
CA LYS A 97 -7.52 5.80 -12.60
C LYS A 97 -6.70 5.29 -11.41
N THR A 98 -6.77 6.02 -10.30
CA THR A 98 -6.20 5.56 -9.04
C THR A 98 -7.12 4.56 -8.39
N VAL A 99 -6.56 3.40 -8.01
CA VAL A 99 -7.22 2.37 -7.22
C VAL A 99 -6.59 2.39 -5.83
N SER A 100 -7.42 2.37 -4.77
CA SER A 100 -6.96 2.48 -3.39
C SER A 100 -7.56 1.38 -2.53
N PHE A 101 -6.72 0.75 -1.70
CA PHE A 101 -7.10 -0.22 -0.69
C PHE A 101 -6.84 0.37 0.68
N GLU A 102 -7.76 0.20 1.61
CA GLU A 102 -7.60 0.55 3.01
C GLU A 102 -7.40 -0.72 3.83
N VAL A 103 -6.33 -0.78 4.62
CA VAL A 103 -6.00 -1.93 5.46
C VAL A 103 -5.71 -1.46 6.88
N THR A 104 -6.11 -2.26 7.89
CA THR A 104 -5.90 -1.95 9.30
C THR A 104 -5.05 -3.03 9.94
N PRO A 105 -3.80 -2.72 10.36
CA PRO A 105 -2.93 -3.68 11.02
C PRO A 105 -3.41 -4.02 12.42
N ALA A 106 -3.49 -5.31 12.75
CA ALA A 106 -3.92 -5.80 14.07
C ALA A 106 -2.76 -6.04 15.04
N THR A 107 -1.53 -6.12 14.56
CA THR A 107 -0.33 -6.39 15.37
C THR A 107 0.82 -5.47 15.00
N ALA A 108 1.70 -5.19 15.97
CA ALA A 108 2.89 -4.37 15.73
C ALA A 108 3.97 -5.22 15.05
N LYS A 109 4.16 -4.96 13.76
CA LYS A 109 5.21 -5.55 12.91
C LYS A 109 5.41 -4.74 11.64
N THR A 110 6.41 -5.10 10.85
CA THR A 110 6.50 -4.64 9.46
C THR A 110 5.62 -5.53 8.58
N TYR A 111 4.73 -4.91 7.84
CA TYR A 111 3.85 -5.55 6.87
C TYR A 111 4.43 -5.41 5.47
N SER A 112 4.35 -6.49 4.71
CA SER A 112 4.69 -6.51 3.29
C SER A 112 3.42 -6.62 2.48
N VAL A 113 3.27 -5.75 1.47
CA VAL A 113 2.14 -5.75 0.55
C VAL A 113 2.65 -5.72 -0.89
N SER A 114 1.87 -6.24 -1.78
CA SER A 114 2.15 -6.17 -3.22
C SER A 114 0.89 -5.81 -4.00
N VAL A 115 1.04 -5.00 -5.03
CA VAL A 115 -0.02 -4.71 -6.00
C VAL A 115 0.48 -5.16 -7.35
N ASP A 116 -0.14 -6.19 -7.93
CA ASP A 116 0.23 -6.78 -9.22
C ASP A 116 1.73 -7.09 -9.35
N GLY A 117 2.35 -7.63 -8.28
CA GLY A 117 3.77 -7.98 -8.23
C GLY A 117 4.72 -6.84 -7.84
N LEU A 118 4.23 -5.60 -7.73
CA LEU A 118 4.99 -4.45 -7.26
C LEU A 118 4.89 -4.36 -5.74
N SER A 119 6.01 -4.48 -5.02
CA SER A 119 6.05 -4.62 -3.58
C SER A 119 6.24 -3.29 -2.86
N GLY A 120 5.70 -3.21 -1.63
CA GLY A 120 5.91 -2.12 -0.70
C GLY A 120 5.80 -2.62 0.75
N THR A 121 6.26 -1.82 1.71
CA THR A 121 6.18 -2.14 3.13
C THR A 121 5.72 -0.96 3.96
N PHE A 122 5.06 -1.23 5.08
CA PHE A 122 4.79 -0.24 6.12
C PHE A 122 4.96 -0.86 7.50
N ARG A 123 5.13 -0.04 8.53
CA ARG A 123 5.35 -0.47 9.91
C ARG A 123 4.16 -0.13 10.79
N ALA A 124 3.64 -1.12 11.50
CA ALA A 124 2.71 -0.90 12.58
C ALA A 124 3.42 -0.97 13.94
N THR A 125 3.15 0.00 14.81
CA THR A 125 3.72 0.13 16.15
C THR A 125 2.66 -0.03 17.23
N THR A 126 3.06 -0.40 18.44
CA THR A 126 2.15 -0.44 19.58
C THR A 126 1.71 0.96 19.99
N VAL A 127 0.47 1.09 20.48
CA VAL A 127 0.01 2.32 21.11
C VAL A 127 0.82 2.52 22.42
N PRO A 128 1.45 3.67 22.65
CA PRO A 128 2.12 3.96 23.91
C PRO A 128 1.12 3.99 25.06
N VAL A 129 1.36 3.17 26.08
CA VAL A 129 0.54 3.11 27.29
C VAL A 129 1.41 3.36 28.50
N VAL A 130 1.00 4.30 29.34
CA VAL A 130 1.59 4.55 30.66
C VAL A 130 0.64 3.99 31.72
N ASP A 131 1.06 2.97 32.48
CA ASP A 131 0.29 2.37 33.58
C ASP A 131 1.18 2.30 34.83
N ILE A 132 1.19 3.39 35.61
CA ILE A 132 1.99 3.47 36.84
C ILE A 132 1.08 3.14 38.04
N LYS A 133 1.39 2.02 38.71
CA LYS A 133 0.77 1.61 39.99
C LYS A 133 1.69 1.90 41.14
N VAL A 134 1.07 2.24 42.27
CA VAL A 134 1.76 2.47 43.55
C VAL A 134 1.47 1.29 44.45
N GLU A 135 2.52 0.68 44.94
CA GLU A 135 2.48 -0.58 45.72
C GLU A 135 3.38 -0.46 46.94
N ASN A 136 3.22 -1.37 47.91
CA ASN A 136 4.11 -1.55 49.05
C ASN A 136 4.29 -0.26 49.88
N LEU A 137 3.20 0.26 50.44
CA LEU A 137 3.26 1.32 51.42
C LEU A 137 3.97 0.78 52.68
N ILE A 138 5.06 1.42 53.07
CA ILE A 138 5.83 1.09 54.26
C ILE A 138 5.95 2.36 55.12
N ILE A 139 5.63 2.24 56.42
CA ILE A 139 5.76 3.31 57.41
C ILE A 139 6.75 2.84 58.45
N THR A 140 7.85 3.57 58.66
CA THR A 140 8.90 3.19 59.60
C THR A 140 9.43 4.43 60.36
N PRO A 141 9.47 4.38 61.70
CA PRO A 141 8.89 3.36 62.59
C PRO A 141 7.35 3.45 62.61
N SER A 142 6.65 2.38 63.02
CA SER A 142 5.18 2.36 63.15
C SER A 142 4.71 3.17 64.37
N GLU A 143 5.58 3.42 65.34
CA GLU A 143 5.32 4.25 66.53
C GLU A 143 6.48 5.22 66.73
N VAL A 144 6.16 6.48 67.14
CA VAL A 144 7.13 7.54 67.33
C VAL A 144 6.66 8.49 68.42
N TYR A 145 7.59 9.04 69.23
CA TYR A 145 7.30 10.11 70.18
C TYR A 145 6.96 11.42 69.45
N VAL A 146 6.23 12.28 70.13
CA VAL A 146 5.88 13.60 69.60
C VAL A 146 7.14 14.34 69.17
N GLY A 147 7.19 14.82 67.92
CA GLY A 147 8.35 15.45 67.32
C GLY A 147 9.36 14.49 66.66
N GLY A 148 9.14 13.18 66.76
CA GLY A 148 9.94 12.19 66.05
C GLY A 148 9.64 12.14 64.57
N LYS A 149 10.58 11.60 63.77
CA LYS A 149 10.46 11.46 62.31
C LYS A 149 9.94 10.09 61.92
N VAL A 150 8.97 10.06 60.98
CA VAL A 150 8.46 8.85 60.36
C VAL A 150 8.83 8.90 58.88
N THR A 151 9.30 7.79 58.34
CA THR A 151 9.55 7.64 56.92
C THR A 151 8.40 6.84 56.30
N ILE A 152 7.78 7.42 55.28
CA ILE A 152 6.74 6.80 54.47
C ILE A 152 7.33 6.52 53.10
N SER A 153 7.37 5.24 52.70
CA SER A 153 7.88 4.79 51.41
C SER A 153 6.84 4.04 50.64
N VAL A 154 6.84 4.23 49.33
CA VAL A 154 6.00 3.50 48.39
C VAL A 154 6.84 3.08 47.19
N THR A 155 6.48 1.97 46.56
CA THR A 155 7.08 1.55 45.30
C THR A 155 6.17 1.96 44.16
N ALA A 156 6.69 2.76 43.22
CA ALA A 156 5.98 3.06 41.96
C ALA A 156 6.53 2.18 40.86
N LYS A 157 5.67 1.46 40.17
CA LYS A 157 6.03 0.57 39.08
C LYS A 157 5.20 0.87 37.85
N ASN A 158 5.85 1.04 36.70
CA ASN A 158 5.18 1.24 35.42
C ASN A 158 4.99 -0.12 34.75
N TYR A 159 3.75 -0.52 34.55
CA TYR A 159 3.33 -1.73 33.83
C TYR A 159 3.01 -1.47 32.36
N GLY A 160 3.03 -0.20 31.94
CA GLY A 160 2.87 0.20 30.54
C GLY A 160 4.13 0.01 29.71
N ASN A 161 4.01 0.29 28.42
CA ASN A 161 5.10 0.20 27.42
C ASN A 161 5.72 1.57 27.06
N ALA A 162 5.27 2.64 27.72
CA ALA A 162 5.79 3.99 27.54
C ALA A 162 6.24 4.62 28.86
N ALA A 163 7.23 5.50 28.80
CA ALA A 163 7.63 6.30 29.94
C ALA A 163 6.54 7.31 30.31
N GLY A 164 6.39 7.56 31.62
CA GLY A 164 5.40 8.51 32.11
C GLY A 164 5.69 8.94 33.54
N THR A 165 4.91 9.87 34.04
CA THR A 165 4.98 10.41 35.41
C THR A 165 3.63 10.24 36.10
N LYS A 166 3.67 9.98 37.41
CA LYS A 166 2.50 9.96 38.29
C LYS A 166 2.80 10.72 39.58
N THR A 167 1.94 11.66 39.93
CA THR A 167 2.04 12.35 41.22
C THR A 167 1.51 11.44 42.33
N ILE A 168 2.30 11.27 43.38
CA ILE A 168 1.94 10.53 44.60
C ILE A 168 1.75 11.56 45.72
N THR A 169 0.54 11.58 46.28
CA THR A 169 0.20 12.49 47.39
C THR A 169 0.09 11.68 48.66
N CYS A 170 0.77 12.15 49.70
CA CYS A 170 0.64 11.65 51.07
C CYS A 170 -0.14 12.68 51.90
N THR A 171 -1.23 12.24 52.53
CA THR A 171 -2.01 13.08 53.45
C THR A 171 -1.85 12.51 54.87
N VAL A 172 -1.45 13.34 55.80
CA VAL A 172 -1.35 13.02 57.24
C VAL A 172 -2.46 13.79 57.94
N SER A 173 -3.34 13.09 58.64
CA SER A 173 -4.45 13.63 59.41
C SER A 173 -4.21 13.43 60.90
#